data_2e1f9ced3c94cf0daef99f1e59f65481
#
_entry.id   2e1f9ced3c94cf0daef99f1e59f65481
#
_cell.length_a   1.000
_cell.length_b   1.000
_cell.length_c   1.000
_cell.angle_alpha   90.00
_cell.angle_beta   90.00
_cell.angle_gamma   90.00
#
_symmetry.space_group_name_H-M   'P 1'
#
loop_
_entity.id
_entity.type
_entity.pdbx_description
1 polymer ?
#
loop_
_entity_poly.entity_id
_entity_poly.type
_entity_poly.pdbx_seq_one_letter_code
_entity_poly.pdbx_strand_id
1 'polypeptide(L)'
;MSNENNPDWLMKVSEGVIKHMNDDHSNSIVSTLHAQHGIKDKNAKMSKLEVNGYFTMSNNKLYFIDFENTCNSLEQYKTELIRNARRYRYYEL
;
A
#
# COMPACT_ATOMS: atom_id res chain seq x y z
N MET A 1 -15.75 -11.98 -3.29
CA MET A 1 -14.35 -11.63 -3.51
C MET A 1 -14.23 -10.14 -3.67
N SER A 2 -13.31 -9.56 -2.93
CA SER A 2 -13.17 -8.10 -2.90
C SER A 2 -12.81 -7.51 -4.26
N ASN A 3 -12.06 -8.25 -5.10
CA ASN A 3 -11.63 -7.75 -6.40
C ASN A 3 -12.75 -7.41 -7.34
N GLU A 4 -13.88 -8.10 -7.19
CA GLU A 4 -15.02 -7.88 -8.07
C GLU A 4 -15.65 -6.51 -7.88
N ASN A 5 -15.38 -5.88 -6.74
CA ASN A 5 -15.99 -4.60 -6.41
C ASN A 5 -15.06 -3.42 -6.66
N ASN A 6 -13.82 -3.67 -7.10
CA ASN A 6 -12.90 -2.59 -7.37
C ASN A 6 -13.22 -1.93 -8.71
N PRO A 7 -13.12 -0.61 -8.80
CA PRO A 7 -13.40 0.07 -10.07
C PRO A 7 -12.36 -0.27 -11.13
N ASP A 8 -12.77 -0.13 -12.39
CA ASP A 8 -11.91 -0.48 -13.51
C ASP A 8 -10.59 0.27 -13.51
N TRP A 9 -10.61 1.56 -13.14
CA TRP A 9 -9.36 2.34 -13.14
C TRP A 9 -8.32 1.75 -12.20
N LEU A 10 -8.76 1.23 -11.05
CA LEU A 10 -7.85 0.63 -10.08
C LEU A 10 -7.32 -0.71 -10.60
N MET A 11 -8.19 -1.50 -11.18
CA MET A 11 -7.80 -2.81 -11.71
C MET A 11 -6.77 -2.65 -12.82
N LYS A 12 -6.92 -1.64 -13.66
CA LYS A 12 -5.98 -1.40 -14.77
C LYS A 12 -4.58 -1.04 -14.29
N VAL A 13 -4.47 -0.30 -13.19
CA VAL A 13 -3.18 0.20 -12.73
C VAL A 13 -2.55 -0.66 -11.63
N SER A 14 -3.29 -1.61 -11.06
CA SER A 14 -2.85 -2.35 -9.88
C SER A 14 -1.49 -3.03 -10.05
N GLU A 15 -1.32 -3.77 -11.12
CA GLU A 15 -0.09 -4.52 -11.33
C GLU A 15 1.12 -3.59 -11.42
N GLY A 16 0.97 -2.50 -12.17
CA GLY A 16 2.06 -1.52 -12.32
C GLY A 16 2.39 -0.81 -11.03
N VAL A 17 1.36 -0.42 -10.26
CA VAL A 17 1.57 0.25 -8.98
C VAL A 17 2.28 -0.69 -8.00
N ILE A 18 1.81 -1.93 -7.92
CA ILE A 18 2.40 -2.91 -7.00
C ILE A 18 3.88 -3.14 -7.34
N LYS A 19 4.18 -3.33 -8.63
CA LYS A 19 5.56 -3.55 -9.05
C LYS A 19 6.43 -2.34 -8.73
N HIS A 20 5.96 -1.15 -9.08
CA HIS A 20 6.70 0.08 -8.84
C HIS A 20 6.98 0.29 -7.35
N MET A 21 5.96 0.09 -6.51
CA MET A 21 6.13 0.27 -5.08
C MET A 21 7.09 -0.75 -4.48
N ASN A 22 6.99 -2.00 -4.90
CA ASN A 22 7.88 -3.04 -4.37
C ASN A 22 9.33 -2.86 -4.84
N ASP A 23 9.53 -2.38 -6.08
CA ASP A 23 10.86 -2.20 -6.63
C ASP A 23 11.55 -0.93 -6.12
N ASP A 24 10.81 0.18 -6.07
CA ASP A 24 11.42 1.50 -5.85
C ASP A 24 11.05 2.16 -4.54
N HIS A 25 9.99 1.70 -3.88
CA HIS A 25 9.48 2.34 -2.66
C HIS A 25 9.19 1.34 -1.55
N SER A 26 9.96 0.26 -1.49
CA SER A 26 9.75 -0.78 -0.47
C SER A 26 9.91 -0.22 0.94
N ASN A 27 10.78 0.78 1.13
CA ASN A 27 10.94 1.40 2.43
C ASN A 27 9.64 2.04 2.95
N SER A 28 8.82 2.59 2.05
CA SER A 28 7.53 3.16 2.44
C SER A 28 6.52 2.09 2.85
N ILE A 29 6.56 0.95 2.17
CA ILE A 29 5.70 -0.19 2.53
C ILE A 29 6.09 -0.68 3.92
N VAL A 30 7.38 -0.84 4.16
CA VAL A 30 7.91 -1.33 5.43
C VAL A 30 7.58 -0.36 6.56
N SER A 31 7.79 0.93 6.35
CA SER A 31 7.54 1.92 7.39
C SER A 31 6.05 2.01 7.74
N THR A 32 5.18 1.93 6.74
CA THR A 32 3.75 2.04 6.97
C THR A 32 3.21 0.82 7.71
N LEU A 33 3.71 -0.37 7.36
CA LEU A 33 3.34 -1.59 8.09
C LEU A 33 3.78 -1.51 9.55
N HIS A 34 4.99 -1.03 9.78
CA HIS A 34 5.51 -0.86 11.13
C HIS A 34 4.63 0.13 11.92
N ALA A 35 4.29 1.26 11.30
CA ALA A 35 3.51 2.30 11.97
C ALA A 35 2.09 1.83 12.30
N GLN A 36 1.42 1.19 11.36
CA GLN A 36 0.01 0.84 11.52
C GLN A 36 -0.23 -0.47 12.26
N HIS A 37 0.69 -1.41 12.16
CA HIS A 37 0.51 -2.74 12.74
C HIS A 37 1.60 -3.15 13.73
N GLY A 38 2.64 -2.36 13.89
CA GLY A 38 3.74 -2.71 14.79
C GLY A 38 4.63 -3.82 14.26
N ILE A 39 4.52 -4.16 12.99
CA ILE A 39 5.29 -5.25 12.37
C ILE A 39 6.59 -4.70 11.78
N LYS A 40 7.71 -5.24 12.21
CA LYS A 40 9.03 -4.85 11.71
C LYS A 40 9.54 -5.91 10.74
N ASP A 41 9.34 -5.68 9.44
CA ASP A 41 9.71 -6.65 8.41
C ASP A 41 10.23 -5.91 7.18
N LYS A 42 11.54 -5.95 6.98
CA LYS A 42 12.19 -5.29 5.84
C LYS A 42 11.82 -5.92 4.50
N ASN A 43 11.25 -7.11 4.52
CA ASN A 43 10.90 -7.85 3.31
C ASN A 43 9.42 -7.78 2.99
N ALA A 44 8.65 -6.95 3.70
CA ALA A 44 7.23 -6.80 3.44
C ALA A 44 7.00 -6.29 2.03
N LYS A 45 5.94 -6.80 1.38
CA LYS A 45 5.63 -6.47 -0.01
C LYS A 45 4.18 -6.06 -0.16
N MET A 46 3.94 -5.06 -1.02
CA MET A 46 2.58 -4.72 -1.41
C MET A 46 2.01 -5.87 -2.23
N SER A 47 0.79 -6.29 -1.91
CA SER A 47 0.20 -7.48 -2.51
C SER A 47 -1.04 -7.18 -3.33
N LYS A 48 -1.91 -6.29 -2.87
CA LYS A 48 -3.21 -6.07 -3.49
C LYS A 48 -3.72 -4.69 -3.15
N LEU A 49 -4.33 -4.02 -4.14
CA LEU A 49 -4.85 -2.66 -3.94
C LEU A 49 -6.35 -2.67 -3.70
N GLU A 50 -6.79 -1.74 -2.84
CA GLU A 50 -8.19 -1.41 -2.63
C GLU A 50 -8.31 0.11 -2.75
N VAL A 51 -9.54 0.63 -2.92
CA VAL A 51 -9.72 2.08 -3.09
C VAL A 51 -9.35 2.88 -1.83
N ASN A 52 -9.36 2.23 -0.68
CA ASN A 52 -9.11 2.89 0.61
C ASN A 52 -7.81 2.43 1.27
N GLY A 53 -6.94 1.77 0.51
CA GLY A 53 -5.67 1.30 1.05
C GLY A 53 -5.10 0.16 0.25
N TYR A 54 -4.28 -0.68 0.88
CA TYR A 54 -3.72 -1.84 0.21
C TYR A 54 -3.34 -2.92 1.23
N PHE A 55 -3.22 -4.16 0.74
CA PHE A 55 -2.73 -5.26 1.56
C PHE A 55 -1.23 -5.42 1.41
N THR A 56 -0.57 -5.68 2.53
CA THR A 56 0.85 -5.94 2.59
C THR A 56 1.06 -7.36 3.07
N MET A 57 1.87 -8.12 2.35
CA MET A 57 2.24 -9.48 2.75
C MET A 57 3.50 -9.42 3.62
N SER A 58 3.42 -10.04 4.78
CA SER A 58 4.55 -10.13 5.72
C SER A 58 4.46 -11.46 6.44
N ASN A 59 5.50 -12.27 6.33
CA ASN A 59 5.57 -13.57 6.99
C ASN A 59 4.34 -14.44 6.73
N ASN A 60 3.91 -14.47 5.45
CA ASN A 60 2.77 -15.25 4.98
C ASN A 60 1.42 -14.80 5.52
N LYS A 61 1.35 -13.57 6.03
CA LYS A 61 0.09 -12.97 6.47
C LYS A 61 -0.16 -11.68 5.73
N LEU A 62 -1.44 -11.37 5.53
CA LEU A 62 -1.85 -10.13 4.89
C LEU A 62 -2.28 -9.13 5.96
N TYR A 63 -1.77 -7.91 5.82
CA TYR A 63 -2.11 -6.80 6.71
C TYR A 63 -2.65 -5.66 5.86
N PHE A 64 -3.78 -5.10 6.26
CA PHE A 64 -4.37 -3.99 5.51
C PHE A 64 -3.79 -2.67 5.97
N ILE A 65 -3.36 -1.87 5.00
CA ILE A 65 -2.83 -0.52 5.22
C ILE A 65 -3.93 0.47 4.87
N ASP A 66 -4.33 1.28 5.83
CA ASP A 66 -5.38 2.26 5.64
C ASP A 66 -4.86 3.55 5.03
N PHE A 67 -5.61 4.08 4.06
CA PHE A 67 -5.44 5.45 3.60
C PHE A 67 -6.31 6.38 4.44
N GLU A 68 -5.99 7.66 4.40
CA GLU A 68 -6.81 8.67 5.03
C GLU A 68 -8.10 8.91 4.25
N ASN A 69 -8.03 8.82 2.92
CA ASN A 69 -9.17 9.07 2.05
C ASN A 69 -9.36 7.92 1.07
N THR A 70 -10.63 7.66 0.73
CA THR A 70 -10.97 6.72 -0.33
C THR A 70 -10.66 7.38 -1.68
N CYS A 71 -10.06 6.62 -2.59
CA CYS A 71 -9.59 7.15 -3.87
C CYS A 71 -10.55 6.85 -5.00
N ASN A 72 -10.69 7.83 -5.90
CA ASN A 72 -11.51 7.69 -7.11
C ASN A 72 -10.69 7.76 -8.39
N SER A 73 -9.37 7.90 -8.28
CA SER A 73 -8.48 8.00 -9.44
C SER A 73 -7.07 7.60 -9.05
N LEU A 74 -6.25 7.34 -10.08
CA LEU A 74 -4.84 7.04 -9.87
C LEU A 74 -4.11 8.20 -9.20
N GLU A 75 -4.45 9.44 -9.58
CA GLU A 75 -3.82 10.59 -8.97
C GLU A 75 -4.08 10.66 -7.47
N GLN A 76 -5.31 10.40 -7.07
CA GLN A 76 -5.65 10.36 -5.65
C GLN A 76 -4.92 9.23 -4.95
N TYR A 77 -4.81 8.09 -5.61
CA TYR A 77 -4.10 6.93 -5.04
C TYR A 77 -2.64 7.28 -4.78
N LYS A 78 -1.98 7.91 -5.75
CA LYS A 78 -0.59 8.34 -5.59
C LYS A 78 -0.44 9.34 -4.45
N THR A 79 -1.41 10.25 -4.30
CA THR A 79 -1.40 11.23 -3.22
C THR A 79 -1.42 10.53 -1.86
N GLU A 80 -2.25 9.49 -1.72
CA GLU A 80 -2.33 8.76 -0.46
C GLU A 80 -1.05 7.97 -0.18
N LEU A 81 -0.45 7.38 -1.21
CA LEU A 81 0.82 6.69 -1.04
C LEU A 81 1.92 7.64 -0.57
N ILE A 82 1.99 8.83 -1.17
CA ILE A 82 2.97 9.84 -0.78
C ILE A 82 2.71 10.33 0.64
N ARG A 83 1.44 10.53 0.98
CA ARG A 83 1.06 10.96 2.33
C ARG A 83 1.54 9.96 3.38
N ASN A 84 1.32 8.67 3.14
CA ASN A 84 1.77 7.65 4.06
C ASN A 84 3.29 7.59 4.15
N ALA A 85 3.98 7.72 3.02
CA ALA A 85 5.44 7.71 3.01
C ALA A 85 6.02 8.83 3.87
N ARG A 86 5.44 10.01 3.77
CA ARG A 86 5.88 11.17 4.55
C ARG A 86 5.51 11.05 6.02
N ARG A 87 4.27 10.63 6.29
CA ARG A 87 3.76 10.52 7.66
C ARG A 87 4.56 9.52 8.47
N TYR A 88 4.93 8.39 7.85
CA TYR A 88 5.56 7.28 8.56
C TYR A 88 7.05 7.14 8.29
N ARG A 89 7.69 8.22 7.84
CA ARG A 89 9.12 8.20 7.54
C ARG A 89 9.96 7.69 8.70
N TYR A 90 9.62 8.08 9.91
CA TYR A 90 10.38 7.71 11.10
C TYR A 90 10.22 6.25 11.50
N TYR A 91 9.35 5.54 10.82
CA TYR A 91 9.14 4.11 11.07
C TYR A 91 9.92 3.24 10.09
N GLU A 92 10.73 3.82 9.21
CA GLU A 92 11.58 3.05 8.30
C GLU A 92 12.60 2.25 9.10
N LEU A 93 12.87 1.03 8.63
CA LEU A 93 13.79 0.12 9.31
C LEU A 93 15.18 0.13 8.70
#